data_b524646ee5a0166df6b92e90405ee0e0
#
_entry.id   b524646ee5a0166df6b92e90405ee0e0
#
_cell.length_a   1.000
_cell.length_b   1.000
_cell.length_c   1.000
_cell.angle_alpha   90.00
_cell.angle_beta   90.00
_cell.angle_gamma   90.00
#
_symmetry.space_group_name_H-M   'P 1'
#
loop_
_entity.id
_entity.type
_entity.pdbx_description
1 polymer ?
#
loop_
_entity_poly.entity_id
_entity_poly.type
_entity_poly.pdbx_seq_one_letter_code
_entity_poly.pdbx_strand_id
1 'polypeptide(L)'
;MSIDSSTGFALELAGYTVKRLEPNDEEVVQRLYEECADFAYLTDGHPPSPSAAREEFLAVPEGKTLQDKFMFGLFDTHNVLVGLIEAIRHYPDDSSWWVGLMIVAPQQRRKGLGSQFYRAFERWVSAHGGQQVMLCVIEENEQGFLFWQKIGFEVTRKTPPRELGNKTHTLYVMRRTVNTTA
;
A
#
# COMPACT_ATOMS: atom_id res chain seq x y z
N MET A 1 18.83 14.58 -8.34
CA MET A 1 18.36 13.99 -9.60
C MET A 1 16.85 14.02 -9.58
N SER A 2 16.23 14.87 -10.40
CA SER A 2 14.78 14.89 -10.60
C SER A 2 14.39 13.53 -11.17
N ILE A 3 13.53 12.79 -10.47
CA ILE A 3 12.88 11.61 -11.02
C ILE A 3 11.88 12.14 -12.05
N ASP A 4 12.18 11.89 -13.31
CA ASP A 4 11.33 12.26 -14.44
C ASP A 4 9.93 11.67 -14.22
N SER A 5 8.93 12.53 -14.16
CA SER A 5 7.52 12.18 -14.02
C SER A 5 6.94 11.46 -15.26
N SER A 6 7.78 11.19 -16.26
CA SER A 6 7.40 10.59 -17.54
C SER A 6 7.77 9.11 -17.67
N THR A 7 8.47 8.49 -16.72
CA THR A 7 8.66 7.04 -16.76
C THR A 7 7.34 6.37 -16.37
N GLY A 8 6.54 6.11 -17.39
CA GLY A 8 5.26 5.46 -17.26
C GLY A 8 5.39 4.20 -16.42
N PHE A 9 4.61 4.13 -15.35
CA PHE A 9 4.35 2.92 -14.63
C PHE A 9 3.53 2.02 -15.56
N ALA A 10 4.23 1.48 -16.57
CA ALA A 10 3.62 0.57 -17.53
C ALA A 10 3.38 -0.77 -16.86
N LEU A 11 2.33 -0.83 -16.06
CA LEU A 11 1.80 -2.06 -15.54
C LEU A 11 0.58 -2.42 -16.34
N GLU A 12 0.81 -3.27 -17.33
CA GLU A 12 -0.27 -3.95 -18.01
C GLU A 12 -0.84 -5.04 -17.09
N LEU A 13 -1.85 -4.68 -16.35
CA LEU A 13 -2.80 -5.61 -15.80
C LEU A 13 -3.97 -5.65 -16.78
N ALA A 14 -4.22 -6.78 -17.41
CA ALA A 14 -5.29 -6.90 -18.41
C ALA A 14 -6.62 -6.37 -17.84
N GLY A 15 -7.14 -5.33 -18.44
CA GLY A 15 -8.36 -4.66 -18.02
C GLY A 15 -8.19 -3.60 -16.89
N TYR A 16 -6.96 -3.24 -16.52
CA TYR A 16 -6.70 -2.23 -15.50
C TYR A 16 -5.57 -1.29 -15.92
N THR A 17 -5.60 -0.07 -15.36
CA THR A 17 -4.53 0.92 -15.53
C THR A 17 -3.99 1.31 -14.17
N VAL A 18 -2.68 1.35 -14.00
CA VAL A 18 -2.05 1.89 -12.80
C VAL A 18 -1.60 3.32 -13.05
N LYS A 19 -1.93 4.21 -12.13
CA LYS A 19 -1.51 5.63 -12.17
C LYS A 19 -0.89 6.01 -10.82
N ARG A 20 0.08 6.91 -10.85
CA ARG A 20 0.49 7.61 -9.65
C ARG A 20 -0.63 8.54 -9.22
N LEU A 21 -0.97 8.51 -7.94
CA LEU A 21 -1.97 9.40 -7.34
C LEU A 21 -1.27 10.61 -6.73
N GLU A 22 -1.90 11.75 -6.93
CA GLU A 22 -1.45 13.04 -6.43
C GLU A 22 -2.54 13.67 -5.53
N PRO A 23 -2.26 14.71 -4.74
CA PRO A 23 -3.27 15.31 -3.85
C PRO A 23 -4.57 15.73 -4.54
N ASN A 24 -4.54 16.02 -5.84
CA ASN A 24 -5.75 16.33 -6.60
C ASN A 24 -6.68 15.11 -6.80
N ASP A 25 -6.20 13.90 -6.51
CA ASP A 25 -6.99 12.66 -6.57
C ASP A 25 -7.68 12.36 -5.24
N GLU A 26 -7.64 13.28 -4.26
CA GLU A 26 -8.21 13.11 -2.91
C GLU A 26 -9.64 12.54 -2.93
N GLU A 27 -10.49 13.07 -3.79
CA GLU A 27 -11.91 12.67 -3.85
C GLU A 27 -12.09 11.19 -4.26
N VAL A 28 -11.33 10.70 -5.24
CA VAL A 28 -11.45 9.30 -5.68
C VAL A 28 -10.82 8.35 -4.67
N VAL A 29 -9.76 8.77 -3.96
CA VAL A 29 -9.14 8.02 -2.87
C VAL A 29 -10.10 7.94 -1.68
N GLN A 30 -10.76 9.05 -1.32
CA GLN A 30 -11.73 9.08 -0.23
C GLN A 30 -12.89 8.11 -0.48
N ARG A 31 -13.42 8.06 -1.71
CA ARG A 31 -14.46 7.08 -2.06
C ARG A 31 -13.98 5.63 -1.87
N LEU A 32 -12.76 5.30 -2.31
CA LEU A 32 -12.21 3.95 -2.10
C LEU A 32 -12.08 3.62 -0.61
N TYR A 33 -11.67 4.58 0.22
CA TYR A 33 -11.60 4.39 1.68
C TYR A 33 -12.98 4.10 2.28
N GLU A 34 -14.00 4.83 1.86
CA GLU A 34 -15.38 4.63 2.29
C GLU A 34 -15.92 3.26 1.84
N GLU A 35 -15.62 2.81 0.63
CA GLU A 35 -15.94 1.46 0.16
C GLU A 35 -15.21 0.37 0.97
N CYS A 36 -14.00 0.65 1.44
CA CYS A 36 -13.17 -0.23 2.27
C CYS A 36 -13.35 0.03 3.76
N ALA A 37 -14.50 0.55 4.21
CA ALA A 37 -14.75 0.86 5.61
C ALA A 37 -14.59 -0.35 6.55
N ASP A 38 -14.78 -1.58 6.03
CA ASP A 38 -14.49 -2.81 6.77
C ASP A 38 -13.06 -2.87 7.30
N PHE A 39 -12.10 -2.39 6.51
CA PHE A 39 -10.70 -2.29 6.92
C PHE A 39 -10.51 -1.23 8.00
N ALA A 40 -11.10 -0.03 7.86
CA ALA A 40 -11.04 1.02 8.87
C ALA A 40 -11.66 0.58 10.21
N TYR A 41 -12.80 -0.11 10.18
CA TYR A 41 -13.38 -0.70 11.40
C TYR A 41 -12.48 -1.75 12.04
N LEU A 42 -11.77 -2.54 11.22
CA LEU A 42 -10.84 -3.53 11.73
C LEU A 42 -9.63 -2.86 12.39
N THR A 43 -9.05 -1.83 11.78
CA THR A 43 -7.84 -1.13 12.25
C THR A 43 -8.14 -0.10 13.33
N ASP A 44 -9.08 0.80 13.09
CA ASP A 44 -9.28 1.99 13.91
C ASP A 44 -10.51 1.92 14.81
N GLY A 45 -11.42 0.95 14.55
CA GLY A 45 -12.66 0.76 15.30
C GLY A 45 -13.78 1.74 14.90
N HIS A 46 -13.59 2.52 13.84
CA HIS A 46 -14.57 3.47 13.32
C HIS A 46 -14.42 3.61 11.80
N PRO A 47 -15.40 4.17 11.08
CA PRO A 47 -15.27 4.40 9.64
C PRO A 47 -14.16 5.42 9.34
N PRO A 48 -13.67 5.47 8.09
CA PRO A 48 -12.70 6.50 7.71
C PRO A 48 -13.27 7.89 7.95
N SER A 49 -12.43 8.84 8.39
CA SER A 49 -12.81 10.23 8.54
C SER A 49 -13.12 10.85 7.16
N PRO A 50 -13.90 11.93 7.08
CA PRO A 50 -14.12 12.66 5.81
C PRO A 50 -12.84 13.24 5.19
N SER A 51 -11.75 13.32 5.95
CA SER A 51 -10.44 13.82 5.54
C SER A 51 -9.37 12.72 5.44
N ALA A 52 -9.74 11.44 5.57
CA ALA A 52 -8.80 10.32 5.62
C ALA A 52 -7.84 10.29 4.41
N ALA A 53 -8.34 10.53 3.20
CA ALA A 53 -7.51 10.58 2.00
C ALA A 53 -6.52 11.75 2.04
N ARG A 54 -6.96 12.93 2.45
CA ARG A 54 -6.08 14.11 2.61
C ARG A 54 -4.99 13.86 3.64
N GLU A 55 -5.36 13.31 4.78
CA GLU A 55 -4.42 12.96 5.86
C GLU A 55 -3.39 11.96 5.35
N GLU A 56 -3.82 10.95 4.59
CA GLU A 56 -2.92 9.97 4.00
C GLU A 56 -1.92 10.60 3.02
N PHE A 57 -2.34 11.50 2.14
CA PHE A 57 -1.42 12.19 1.23
C PHE A 57 -0.34 12.99 1.95
N LEU A 58 -0.61 13.48 3.16
CA LEU A 58 0.28 14.32 3.94
C LEU A 58 1.12 13.54 4.97
N ALA A 59 0.69 12.33 5.33
CA ALA A 59 1.37 11.53 6.35
C ALA A 59 2.69 10.95 5.82
N VAL A 60 3.77 11.21 6.54
CA VAL A 60 5.08 10.58 6.33
C VAL A 60 5.71 10.22 7.67
N PRO A 61 6.49 9.13 7.77
CA PRO A 61 7.18 8.80 8.99
C PRO A 61 8.28 9.81 9.30
N GLU A 62 8.71 9.83 10.56
CA GLU A 62 9.81 10.68 11.02
C GLU A 62 11.06 10.51 10.15
N GLY A 63 11.69 11.61 9.77
CA GLY A 63 12.87 11.64 8.92
C GLY A 63 12.60 11.50 7.43
N LYS A 64 11.32 11.41 7.01
CA LYS A 64 10.90 11.33 5.61
C LYS A 64 10.17 12.59 5.16
N THR A 65 10.07 12.77 3.86
CA THR A 65 9.38 13.89 3.21
C THR A 65 8.34 13.35 2.22
N LEU A 66 7.46 14.23 1.74
CA LEU A 66 6.48 13.87 0.71
C LEU A 66 7.13 13.41 -0.61
N GLN A 67 8.41 13.75 -0.85
CA GLN A 67 9.17 13.25 -2.00
C GLN A 67 9.53 11.76 -1.88
N ASP A 68 9.49 11.21 -0.66
CA ASP A 68 9.74 9.80 -0.41
C ASP A 68 8.46 8.96 -0.44
N LYS A 69 7.30 9.61 -0.52
CA LYS A 69 5.98 8.98 -0.53
C LYS A 69 5.50 8.73 -1.94
N PHE A 70 4.99 7.53 -2.16
CA PHE A 70 4.43 7.09 -3.42
C PHE A 70 3.06 6.47 -3.19
N MET A 71 2.06 6.95 -3.92
CA MET A 71 0.73 6.38 -3.93
C MET A 71 0.38 5.95 -5.35
N PHE A 72 0.00 4.71 -5.53
CA PHE A 72 -0.40 4.14 -6.81
C PHE A 72 -1.84 3.67 -6.76
N GLY A 73 -2.64 4.13 -7.71
CA GLY A 73 -4.02 3.74 -7.88
C GLY A 73 -4.17 2.74 -9.03
N LEU A 74 -4.98 1.72 -8.79
CA LEU A 74 -5.40 0.76 -9.80
C LEU A 74 -6.81 1.13 -10.27
N PHE A 75 -6.95 1.45 -11.56
CA PHE A 75 -8.20 1.86 -12.18
C PHE A 75 -8.72 0.76 -13.10
N ASP A 76 -10.02 0.51 -13.07
CA ASP A 76 -10.68 -0.40 -13.99
C ASP A 76 -10.94 0.22 -15.37
N THR A 77 -11.58 -0.53 -16.28
CA THR A 77 -11.91 -0.07 -17.63
C THR A 77 -12.89 1.10 -17.68
N HIS A 78 -13.61 1.37 -16.58
CA HIS A 78 -14.51 2.51 -16.44
C HIS A 78 -13.84 3.71 -15.75
N ASN A 79 -12.51 3.64 -15.57
CA ASN A 79 -11.71 4.65 -14.86
C ASN A 79 -12.16 4.85 -13.40
N VAL A 80 -12.62 3.77 -12.75
CA VAL A 80 -12.95 3.75 -11.32
C VAL A 80 -11.72 3.24 -10.57
N LEU A 81 -11.33 3.95 -9.49
CA LEU A 81 -10.26 3.51 -8.60
C LEU A 81 -10.72 2.30 -7.78
N VAL A 82 -10.10 1.15 -8.00
CA VAL A 82 -10.46 -0.13 -7.37
C VAL A 82 -9.37 -0.72 -6.49
N GLY A 83 -8.23 -0.08 -6.42
CA GLY A 83 -7.14 -0.49 -5.53
C GLY A 83 -6.13 0.64 -5.34
N LEU A 84 -5.42 0.59 -4.22
CA LEU A 84 -4.41 1.57 -3.86
C LEU A 84 -3.26 0.87 -3.14
N ILE A 85 -2.03 1.27 -3.46
CA ILE A 85 -0.81 0.99 -2.68
C ILE A 85 -0.17 2.31 -2.32
N GLU A 86 0.08 2.52 -1.01
CA GLU A 86 0.90 3.60 -0.49
C GLU A 86 2.23 3.02 0.00
N ALA A 87 3.33 3.68 -0.35
CA ALA A 87 4.66 3.24 0.06
C ALA A 87 5.62 4.41 0.28
N ILE A 88 6.56 4.19 1.20
CA ILE A 88 7.66 5.10 1.52
C ILE A 88 8.96 4.46 1.06
N ARG A 89 9.73 5.17 0.22
CA ARG A 89 11.04 4.69 -0.21
C ARG A 89 12.11 4.95 0.85
N HIS A 90 13.16 4.15 0.82
CA HIS A 90 14.31 4.28 1.74
C HIS A 90 13.87 4.30 3.21
N TYR A 91 12.95 3.42 3.58
CA TYR A 91 12.45 3.29 4.94
C TYR A 91 12.23 1.81 5.30
N PRO A 92 12.75 1.33 6.44
CA PRO A 92 13.52 2.05 7.46
C PRO A 92 15.01 2.31 7.11
N ASP A 93 15.47 1.82 5.98
CA ASP A 93 16.86 1.97 5.48
C ASP A 93 16.87 2.23 3.97
N ASP A 94 18.05 2.56 3.42
CA ASP A 94 18.22 3.00 2.02
C ASP A 94 17.84 1.94 0.98
N SER A 95 17.85 0.66 1.35
CA SER A 95 17.53 -0.45 0.46
C SER A 95 16.05 -0.87 0.50
N SER A 96 15.31 -0.33 1.46
CA SER A 96 13.96 -0.78 1.81
C SER A 96 12.87 0.16 1.27
N TRP A 97 11.74 -0.46 0.95
CA TRP A 97 10.47 0.22 0.70
C TRP A 97 9.46 -0.27 1.73
N TRP A 98 8.73 0.66 2.32
CA TRP A 98 7.70 0.34 3.30
C TRP A 98 6.32 0.55 2.70
N VAL A 99 5.52 -0.51 2.62
CA VAL A 99 4.10 -0.41 2.27
C VAL A 99 3.32 -0.08 3.55
N GLY A 100 2.82 1.14 3.62
CA GLY A 100 1.99 1.60 4.72
C GLY A 100 0.55 1.19 4.57
N LEU A 101 0.05 1.18 3.33
CA LEU A 101 -1.33 0.78 3.02
C LEU A 101 -1.40 0.05 1.68
N MET A 102 -2.16 -1.04 1.65
CA MET A 102 -2.65 -1.66 0.42
C MET A 102 -4.08 -2.10 0.61
N ILE A 103 -4.97 -1.56 -0.20
CA ILE A 103 -6.40 -1.90 -0.20
C ILE A 103 -6.89 -2.21 -1.61
N VAL A 104 -7.92 -3.06 -1.69
CA VAL A 104 -8.64 -3.38 -2.92
C VAL A 104 -10.13 -3.31 -2.61
N ALA A 105 -10.89 -2.66 -3.49
CA ALA A 105 -12.33 -2.53 -3.37
C ALA A 105 -13.00 -3.90 -3.12
N PRO A 106 -13.96 -4.01 -2.21
CA PRO A 106 -14.55 -5.28 -1.79
C PRO A 106 -15.02 -6.15 -2.97
N GLN A 107 -15.60 -5.54 -3.98
CA GLN A 107 -16.12 -6.21 -5.17
C GLN A 107 -15.02 -6.85 -6.05
N GLN A 108 -13.78 -6.41 -5.89
CA GLN A 108 -12.62 -6.89 -6.66
C GLN A 108 -11.72 -7.85 -5.88
N ARG A 109 -12.02 -8.09 -4.63
CA ARG A 109 -11.27 -9.02 -3.78
C ARG A 109 -11.48 -10.49 -4.21
N ARG A 110 -10.55 -11.37 -3.82
CA ARG A 110 -10.56 -12.82 -4.08
C ARG A 110 -10.50 -13.25 -5.55
N LYS A 111 -10.19 -12.31 -6.45
CA LYS A 111 -10.00 -12.56 -7.89
C LYS A 111 -8.51 -12.58 -8.30
N GLY A 112 -7.60 -12.58 -7.34
CA GLY A 112 -6.15 -12.51 -7.57
C GLY A 112 -5.63 -11.11 -7.89
N LEU A 113 -6.50 -10.10 -7.97
CA LEU A 113 -6.15 -8.74 -8.35
C LEU A 113 -5.10 -8.12 -7.40
N GLY A 114 -5.28 -8.28 -6.09
CA GLY A 114 -4.32 -7.77 -5.11
C GLY A 114 -2.91 -8.33 -5.32
N SER A 115 -2.79 -9.65 -5.58
CA SER A 115 -1.49 -10.27 -5.85
C SER A 115 -0.85 -9.75 -7.13
N GLN A 116 -1.63 -9.56 -8.18
CA GLN A 116 -1.15 -9.01 -9.44
C GLN A 116 -0.69 -7.56 -9.28
N PHE A 117 -1.46 -6.75 -8.56
CA PHE A 117 -1.15 -5.35 -8.30
C PHE A 117 0.12 -5.21 -7.45
N TYR A 118 0.27 -6.01 -6.38
CA TYR A 118 1.49 -6.02 -5.58
C TYR A 118 2.72 -6.43 -6.41
N ARG A 119 2.63 -7.52 -7.21
CA ARG A 119 3.75 -7.97 -8.04
C ARG A 119 4.20 -6.92 -9.04
N ALA A 120 3.29 -6.16 -9.50
CA ALA A 120 3.53 -5.05 -10.35
C ALA A 120 4.28 -3.93 -9.62
N PHE A 121 3.83 -3.56 -8.45
CA PHE A 121 4.54 -2.63 -7.57
C PHE A 121 5.96 -3.17 -7.23
N GLU A 122 6.10 -4.44 -6.90
CA GLU A 122 7.41 -5.06 -6.61
C GLU A 122 8.39 -4.94 -7.78
N ARG A 123 7.95 -5.16 -9.02
CA ARG A 123 8.79 -4.95 -10.21
C ARG A 123 9.22 -3.50 -10.35
N TRP A 124 8.31 -2.58 -10.10
CA TRP A 124 8.63 -1.15 -10.12
C TRP A 124 9.64 -0.78 -9.03
N VAL A 125 9.49 -1.29 -7.80
CA VAL A 125 10.45 -1.12 -6.70
C VAL A 125 11.84 -1.65 -7.10
N SER A 126 11.89 -2.84 -7.70
CA SER A 126 13.15 -3.43 -8.22
C SER A 126 13.83 -2.52 -9.25
N ALA A 127 13.07 -2.02 -10.21
CA ALA A 127 13.58 -1.10 -11.24
C ALA A 127 14.08 0.24 -10.67
N HIS A 128 13.65 0.60 -9.47
CA HIS A 128 14.07 1.81 -8.75
C HIS A 128 15.08 1.51 -7.62
N GLY A 129 15.75 0.37 -7.68
CA GLY A 129 16.86 0.02 -6.78
C GLY A 129 16.44 -0.50 -5.40
N GLY A 130 15.16 -0.73 -5.17
CA GLY A 130 14.69 -1.35 -3.93
C GLY A 130 15.09 -2.82 -3.87
N GLN A 131 15.64 -3.25 -2.72
CA GLN A 131 16.09 -4.63 -2.51
C GLN A 131 15.14 -5.43 -1.65
N GLN A 132 14.30 -4.75 -0.88
CA GLN A 132 13.29 -5.39 -0.04
C GLN A 132 12.05 -4.50 0.13
N VAL A 133 10.94 -5.15 0.36
CA VAL A 133 9.69 -4.51 0.78
C VAL A 133 9.35 -4.95 2.19
N MET A 134 8.95 -4.01 3.01
CA MET A 134 8.51 -4.23 4.39
C MET A 134 7.10 -3.69 4.60
N LEU A 135 6.41 -4.23 5.58
CA LEU A 135 5.07 -3.78 5.97
C LEU A 135 4.72 -4.25 7.39
N CYS A 136 3.59 -3.75 7.89
CA CYS A 136 2.98 -4.27 9.11
C CYS A 136 1.58 -4.83 8.82
N VAL A 137 1.23 -5.89 9.55
CA VAL A 137 -0.14 -6.43 9.59
C VAL A 137 -0.58 -6.54 11.04
N ILE A 138 -1.75 -6.02 11.37
CA ILE A 138 -2.34 -6.20 12.70
C ILE A 138 -2.70 -7.68 12.91
N GLU A 139 -2.50 -8.19 14.13
CA GLU A 139 -2.64 -9.62 14.44
C GLU A 139 -4.05 -10.14 14.12
N GLU A 140 -5.06 -9.32 14.31
CA GLU A 140 -6.46 -9.65 14.05
C GLU A 140 -6.82 -9.68 12.55
N ASN A 141 -5.95 -9.18 11.67
CA ASN A 141 -6.15 -9.23 10.22
C ASN A 141 -5.61 -10.53 9.62
N GLU A 142 -6.26 -11.65 9.97
CA GLU A 142 -5.85 -12.98 9.49
C GLU A 142 -5.82 -13.07 7.96
N GLN A 143 -6.79 -12.46 7.28
CA GLN A 143 -6.85 -12.48 5.81
C GLN A 143 -5.68 -11.72 5.18
N GLY A 144 -5.34 -10.56 5.72
CA GLY A 144 -4.17 -9.78 5.29
C GLY A 144 -2.87 -10.54 5.56
N PHE A 145 -2.75 -11.16 6.72
CA PHE A 145 -1.59 -11.97 7.09
C PHE A 145 -1.37 -13.13 6.10
N LEU A 146 -2.40 -13.93 5.85
CA LEU A 146 -2.33 -15.05 4.90
C LEU A 146 -2.06 -14.59 3.46
N PHE A 147 -2.61 -13.43 3.06
CA PHE A 147 -2.33 -12.82 1.76
C PHE A 147 -0.85 -12.52 1.62
N TRP A 148 -0.24 -11.84 2.59
CA TRP A 148 1.17 -11.47 2.54
C TRP A 148 2.09 -12.68 2.63
N GLN A 149 1.76 -13.69 3.47
CA GLN A 149 2.50 -14.96 3.49
C GLN A 149 2.47 -15.67 2.13
N LYS A 150 1.30 -15.72 1.48
CA LYS A 150 1.15 -16.36 0.16
C LYS A 150 1.98 -15.64 -0.92
N ILE A 151 2.16 -14.34 -0.81
CA ILE A 151 3.04 -13.56 -1.68
C ILE A 151 4.52 -13.88 -1.41
N GLY A 152 4.85 -14.33 -0.20
CA GLY A 152 6.20 -14.71 0.21
C GLY A 152 6.83 -13.73 1.19
N PHE A 153 6.01 -12.95 1.91
CA PHE A 153 6.49 -12.18 3.06
C PHE A 153 6.70 -13.09 4.26
N GLU A 154 7.75 -12.82 5.02
CA GLU A 154 8.11 -13.50 6.25
C GLU A 154 8.03 -12.54 7.44
N VAL A 155 7.54 -13.05 8.57
CA VAL A 155 7.51 -12.29 9.82
C VAL A 155 8.94 -12.11 10.33
N THR A 156 9.34 -10.88 10.58
CA THR A 156 10.64 -10.56 11.19
C THR A 156 10.54 -10.31 12.68
N ARG A 157 9.43 -9.72 13.14
CA ARG A 157 9.16 -9.48 14.56
C ARG A 157 7.69 -9.12 14.81
N LYS A 158 7.27 -9.17 16.06
CA LYS A 158 6.04 -8.53 16.57
C LYS A 158 6.37 -7.19 17.21
N THR A 159 5.45 -6.25 17.12
CA THR A 159 5.54 -5.00 17.88
C THR A 159 4.99 -5.17 19.30
N PRO A 160 5.38 -4.34 20.26
CA PRO A 160 4.57 -4.12 21.45
C PRO A 160 3.17 -3.65 21.06
N PRO A 161 2.16 -3.83 21.93
CA PRO A 161 0.83 -3.27 21.73
C PRO A 161 0.90 -1.75 21.49
N ARG A 162 0.13 -1.28 20.50
CA ARG A 162 0.05 0.15 20.14
C ARG A 162 -1.39 0.54 19.81
N GLU A 163 -1.72 1.77 20.09
CA GLU A 163 -3.03 2.32 19.76
C GLU A 163 -3.09 2.72 18.28
N LEU A 164 -4.17 2.31 17.61
CA LEU A 164 -4.58 2.76 16.29
C LEU A 164 -6.06 3.13 16.37
N GLY A 165 -6.40 4.40 16.15
CA GLY A 165 -7.74 4.89 16.38
C GLY A 165 -8.23 4.58 17.80
N ASN A 166 -9.34 3.85 17.90
CA ASN A 166 -9.96 3.44 19.16
C ASN A 166 -9.56 2.02 19.62
N LYS A 167 -8.58 1.41 18.97
CA LYS A 167 -8.16 0.02 19.24
C LYS A 167 -6.70 -0.08 19.62
N THR A 168 -6.37 -1.14 20.35
CA THR A 168 -4.99 -1.51 20.66
C THR A 168 -4.64 -2.78 19.93
N HIS A 169 -3.58 -2.76 19.14
CA HIS A 169 -3.12 -3.88 18.32
C HIS A 169 -1.68 -4.27 18.58
N THR A 170 -1.39 -5.55 18.43
CA THR A 170 -0.06 -6.07 18.16
C THR A 170 0.08 -6.26 16.65
N LEU A 171 1.23 -5.89 16.08
CA LEU A 171 1.45 -5.99 14.64
C LEU A 171 2.59 -6.96 14.35
N TYR A 172 2.42 -7.74 13.30
CA TYR A 172 3.54 -8.45 12.66
C TYR A 172 4.26 -7.51 11.71
N VAL A 173 5.54 -7.30 11.91
CA VAL A 173 6.41 -6.68 10.91
C VAL A 173 6.85 -7.79 9.96
N MET A 174 6.59 -7.60 8.68
CA MET A 174 6.89 -8.58 7.65
C MET A 174 7.83 -8.00 6.60
N ARG A 175 8.62 -8.86 5.97
CA ARG A 175 9.61 -8.49 4.96
C ARG A 175 9.59 -9.49 3.81
N ARG A 176 9.84 -8.98 2.60
CA ARG A 176 10.13 -9.77 1.42
C ARG A 176 11.33 -9.17 0.68
N THR A 177 12.29 -10.01 0.33
CA THR A 177 13.37 -9.62 -0.59
C THR A 177 12.83 -9.50 -2.00
N VAL A 178 13.16 -8.41 -2.66
CA VAL A 178 12.79 -8.16 -4.06
C VAL A 178 13.81 -8.87 -4.94
N ASN A 179 13.34 -9.77 -5.80
CA ASN A 179 14.22 -10.43 -6.77
C ASN A 179 14.61 -9.42 -7.84
N THR A 180 15.87 -9.05 -7.87
CA THR A 180 16.44 -8.31 -8.99
C THR A 180 16.45 -9.29 -10.20
N THR A 181 15.52 -9.11 -11.11
CA THR A 181 15.63 -9.78 -12.42
C THR A 181 16.86 -9.19 -13.10
N ALA A 182 17.91 -10.00 -13.23
CA ALA A 182 19.09 -9.67 -14.00
C ALA A 182 18.73 -9.49 -15.49
#